data_25048538a38ad2620040ed24158a959d
#
_entry.id   25048538a38ad2620040ed24158a959d
#
_cell.length_a   1.000
_cell.length_b   1.000
_cell.length_c   1.000
_cell.angle_alpha   90.00
_cell.angle_beta   90.00
_cell.angle_gamma   90.00
#
_symmetry.space_group_name_H-M   'P 1'
#
loop_
_entity.id
_entity.type
_entity.pdbx_description
1 polymer ?
#
loop_
_entity_poly.entity_id
_entity_poly.type
_entity_poly.pdbx_seq_one_letter_code
_entity_poly.pdbx_strand_id
1 'polypeptide(L)'
;MEATTVGDVNRKLGALSDELGKWGVDTLGNVKKEIKKLKNELDWLRNLPGRVGPSLLEINVNDKLVELYHREEIMWRQRSRVQWLSEGDKNSKYFHQRASMRRRKNIVRTLTRQDGQAIDDRVEMQNMVDDFYKNLYTSEGVQGMDHVLNHVPRKVTPAMNGILTAKFEPEEVKKALFQMFPLKAPGPDGFPAFFFQKHWDVCGEDVTQAVLSIVQGKESVESINDTILVLIPKVKSPTLLSQFRPISLCNVFYKIASKVLANRLKLILPEIISEEQSTFVSGRLITDNIISAYECLHFMKRNRSKWNGFCALKLDMMKAYDRVEWEYLEAIMAKLGFAQQWISVVMGMVRSVSFSVLFNGNKLESFKPTRGIRQGDPISPYLFLLAAEGLSCLLKDNDESSHLGGIKVAPSAPPVNHLLFADDSLLFFKGSREGAEELSNLLEVYCQASGQRINREKSSIFFTKGCPQATRDTVKGIFMLTMSP
;
A
#
# COMPACT_ATOMS: atom_id res chain seq x y z
N MET A 1 -9.82 31.53 -22.04
CA MET A 1 -8.81 31.15 -21.04
C MET A 1 -8.24 29.79 -21.47
N GLU A 2 -6.94 29.68 -21.64
CA GLU A 2 -6.32 28.36 -21.87
C GLU A 2 -6.55 27.46 -20.67
N ALA A 3 -6.84 26.17 -20.90
CA ALA A 3 -7.08 25.20 -19.83
C ALA A 3 -5.78 25.01 -19.03
N THR A 4 -5.88 25.01 -17.70
CA THR A 4 -4.74 24.78 -16.80
C THR A 4 -4.19 23.37 -16.99
N THR A 5 -2.93 23.25 -17.33
CA THR A 5 -2.25 21.97 -17.56
C THR A 5 -1.72 21.36 -16.25
N VAL A 6 -1.39 20.05 -16.27
CA VAL A 6 -0.71 19.37 -15.16
C VAL A 6 0.64 20.05 -14.85
N GLY A 7 1.38 20.45 -15.89
CA GLY A 7 2.64 21.18 -15.76
C GLY A 7 2.46 22.54 -15.07
N ASP A 8 1.38 23.25 -15.35
CA ASP A 8 1.10 24.56 -14.72
C ASP A 8 0.82 24.41 -13.23
N VAL A 9 -0.01 23.43 -12.83
CA VAL A 9 -0.27 23.16 -11.41
C VAL A 9 1.02 22.75 -10.69
N ASN A 10 1.82 21.87 -11.29
CA ASN A 10 3.07 21.41 -10.69
C ASN A 10 4.06 22.58 -10.51
N ARG A 11 4.18 23.48 -11.50
CA ARG A 11 5.02 24.69 -11.41
C ARG A 11 4.54 25.65 -10.33
N LYS A 12 3.20 25.90 -10.22
CA LYS A 12 2.60 26.73 -9.17
C LYS A 12 2.89 26.16 -7.79
N LEU A 13 2.74 24.84 -7.60
CA LEU A 13 3.05 24.16 -6.34
C LEU A 13 4.55 24.26 -6.00
N GLY A 14 5.44 24.07 -6.97
CA GLY A 14 6.87 24.23 -6.77
C GLY A 14 7.24 25.63 -6.31
N ALA A 15 6.78 26.67 -7.00
CA ALA A 15 7.01 28.06 -6.63
C ALA A 15 6.46 28.39 -5.22
N LEU A 16 5.26 27.88 -4.91
CA LEU A 16 4.67 28.04 -3.57
C LEU A 16 5.48 27.33 -2.49
N SER A 17 6.02 26.14 -2.77
CA SER A 17 6.88 25.40 -1.84
C SER A 17 8.13 26.20 -1.49
N ASP A 18 8.76 26.81 -2.49
CA ASP A 18 9.97 27.66 -2.30
C ASP A 18 9.66 28.90 -1.47
N GLU A 19 8.55 29.58 -1.76
CA GLU A 19 8.13 30.76 -1.00
C GLU A 19 7.72 30.42 0.45
N LEU A 20 7.00 29.32 0.66
CA LEU A 20 6.68 28.82 1.99
C LEU A 20 7.93 28.40 2.76
N GLY A 21 8.95 27.86 2.08
CA GLY A 21 10.24 27.54 2.67
C GLY A 21 10.97 28.80 3.19
N LYS A 22 11.04 29.86 2.37
CA LYS A 22 11.61 31.16 2.77
C LYS A 22 10.83 31.79 3.91
N TRP A 23 9.51 31.90 3.76
CA TRP A 23 8.64 32.44 4.80
C TRP A 23 8.74 31.67 6.12
N GLY A 24 8.86 30.34 6.05
CA GLY A 24 9.02 29.47 7.22
C GLY A 24 10.33 29.76 7.98
N VAL A 25 11.42 30.06 7.27
CA VAL A 25 12.70 30.43 7.87
C VAL A 25 12.61 31.84 8.47
N ASP A 26 12.06 32.80 7.74
CA ASP A 26 12.06 34.22 8.11
C ASP A 26 11.02 34.54 9.21
N THR A 27 9.83 33.94 9.11
CA THR A 27 8.69 34.29 9.99
C THR A 27 8.51 33.33 11.17
N LEU A 28 8.71 32.01 10.93
CA LEU A 28 8.55 31.02 12.01
C LEU A 28 9.85 30.82 12.79
N GLY A 29 10.99 31.01 12.15
CA GLY A 29 12.29 30.88 12.77
C GLY A 29 12.52 29.53 13.46
N ASN A 30 13.43 29.48 14.40
CA ASN A 30 13.62 28.34 15.28
C ASN A 30 12.80 28.52 16.56
N VAL A 31 11.56 27.99 16.56
CA VAL A 31 10.62 28.08 17.70
C VAL A 31 11.30 27.81 19.06
N LYS A 32 12.21 26.84 19.14
CA LYS A 32 12.92 26.49 20.36
C LYS A 32 13.90 27.58 20.79
N LYS A 33 14.62 28.22 19.84
CA LYS A 33 15.52 29.34 20.14
C LYS A 33 14.73 30.54 20.63
N GLU A 34 13.61 30.85 19.98
CA GLU A 34 12.74 31.98 20.38
C GLU A 34 12.13 31.75 21.75
N ILE A 35 11.62 30.56 22.05
CA ILE A 35 11.12 30.21 23.39
C ILE A 35 12.21 30.40 24.43
N LYS A 36 13.45 29.95 24.16
CA LYS A 36 14.58 30.14 25.11
C LYS A 36 14.91 31.60 25.31
N LYS A 37 14.93 32.39 24.23
CA LYS A 37 15.19 33.85 24.28
C LYS A 37 14.15 34.57 25.12
N LEU A 38 12.86 34.35 24.83
CA LEU A 38 11.76 35.00 25.55
C LEU A 38 11.66 34.54 27.01
N LYS A 39 12.02 33.31 27.34
CA LYS A 39 12.13 32.85 28.72
C LYS A 39 13.20 33.61 29.48
N ASN A 40 14.39 33.75 28.92
CA ASN A 40 15.47 34.52 29.54
C ASN A 40 15.07 35.99 29.73
N GLU A 41 14.37 36.58 28.75
CA GLU A 41 13.85 37.94 28.82
C GLU A 41 12.79 38.08 29.92
N LEU A 42 11.86 37.14 30.01
CA LEU A 42 10.83 37.10 31.04
C LEU A 42 11.44 36.95 32.45
N ASP A 43 12.43 36.06 32.58
CA ASP A 43 13.14 35.87 33.85
C ASP A 43 13.92 37.13 34.25
N TRP A 44 14.55 37.83 33.29
CA TRP A 44 15.22 39.11 33.55
C TRP A 44 14.21 40.17 33.99
N LEU A 45 13.08 40.34 33.31
CA LEU A 45 12.01 41.28 33.67
C LEU A 45 11.46 41.01 35.09
N ARG A 46 11.29 39.75 35.45
CA ARG A 46 10.78 39.35 36.77
C ARG A 46 11.75 39.59 37.91
N ASN A 47 13.04 39.64 37.61
CA ASN A 47 14.08 39.86 38.60
C ASN A 47 14.53 41.33 38.70
N LEU A 48 13.85 42.27 38.02
CA LEU A 48 14.16 43.69 38.12
C LEU A 48 13.91 44.24 39.54
N PRO A 49 14.84 45.03 40.10
CA PRO A 49 14.65 45.69 41.41
C PRO A 49 13.43 46.62 41.39
N GLY A 50 12.64 46.61 42.47
CA GLY A 50 11.47 47.49 42.61
C GLY A 50 10.20 47.02 41.86
N ARG A 51 10.15 45.78 41.42
CA ARG A 51 8.97 45.20 40.76
C ARG A 51 7.78 45.13 41.71
N VAL A 52 6.68 45.80 41.38
CA VAL A 52 5.42 45.83 42.17
C VAL A 52 4.33 44.90 41.54
N GLY A 53 4.54 44.44 40.30
CA GLY A 53 3.60 43.56 39.59
C GLY A 53 4.02 43.30 38.14
N PRO A 54 3.24 42.55 37.34
CA PRO A 54 3.54 42.32 35.93
C PRO A 54 3.51 43.63 35.14
N SER A 55 4.61 43.97 34.48
CA SER A 55 4.66 45.10 33.54
C SER A 55 3.97 44.76 32.21
N LEU A 56 3.61 45.78 31.44
CA LEU A 56 3.09 45.57 30.07
C LEU A 56 4.07 44.77 29.20
N LEU A 57 5.38 44.97 29.42
CA LEU A 57 6.42 44.18 28.73
C LEU A 57 6.37 42.69 29.13
N GLU A 58 6.21 42.38 30.41
CA GLU A 58 6.07 41.00 30.89
C GLU A 58 4.83 40.33 30.30
N ILE A 59 3.69 41.03 30.22
CA ILE A 59 2.46 40.53 29.64
C ILE A 59 2.69 40.21 28.15
N ASN A 60 3.26 41.15 27.39
CA ASN A 60 3.55 40.96 25.98
C ASN A 60 4.51 39.79 25.70
N VAL A 61 5.56 39.64 26.52
CA VAL A 61 6.50 38.51 26.39
C VAL A 61 5.82 37.18 26.73
N ASN A 62 4.95 37.18 27.76
CA ASN A 62 4.21 35.99 28.14
C ASN A 62 3.20 35.55 27.04
N ASP A 63 2.49 36.50 26.44
CA ASP A 63 1.55 36.20 25.35
C ASP A 63 2.27 35.64 24.12
N LYS A 64 3.42 36.19 23.77
CA LYS A 64 4.29 35.62 22.72
C LYS A 64 4.77 34.19 23.05
N LEU A 65 5.12 33.93 24.32
CA LEU A 65 5.50 32.61 24.78
C LEU A 65 4.33 31.61 24.66
N VAL A 66 3.12 32.02 25.05
CA VAL A 66 1.91 31.18 24.92
C VAL A 66 1.67 30.82 23.46
N GLU A 67 1.80 31.78 22.54
CA GLU A 67 1.68 31.52 21.09
C GLU A 67 2.76 30.56 20.58
N LEU A 68 4.01 30.75 20.95
CA LEU A 68 5.10 29.86 20.53
C LEU A 68 4.95 28.44 21.09
N TYR A 69 4.47 28.29 22.32
CA TYR A 69 4.15 26.96 22.86
C TYR A 69 3.01 26.27 22.09
N HIS A 70 1.99 27.03 21.69
CA HIS A 70 0.93 26.50 20.87
C HIS A 70 1.45 26.04 19.50
N ARG A 71 2.33 26.83 18.86
CA ARG A 71 3.00 26.44 17.61
C ARG A 71 3.86 25.18 17.79
N GLU A 72 4.63 25.10 18.87
CA GLU A 72 5.44 23.94 19.22
C GLU A 72 4.57 22.68 19.41
N GLU A 73 3.43 22.82 20.09
CA GLU A 73 2.48 21.73 20.31
C GLU A 73 1.91 21.21 18.97
N ILE A 74 1.41 22.09 18.09
CA ILE A 74 0.89 21.73 16.78
C ILE A 74 1.95 20.96 15.97
N MET A 75 3.19 21.47 15.95
CA MET A 75 4.30 20.83 15.25
C MET A 75 4.59 19.41 15.77
N TRP A 76 4.62 19.22 17.08
CA TRP A 76 4.88 17.91 17.67
C TRP A 76 3.69 16.97 17.56
N ARG A 77 2.47 17.49 17.64
CA ARG A 77 1.23 16.73 17.39
C ARG A 77 1.20 16.15 15.98
N GLN A 78 1.49 16.96 14.96
CA GLN A 78 1.60 16.49 13.58
C GLN A 78 2.69 15.41 13.43
N ARG A 79 3.89 15.63 13.98
CA ARG A 79 5.01 14.67 13.92
C ARG A 79 4.73 13.38 14.68
N SER A 80 3.96 13.43 15.76
CA SER A 80 3.61 12.25 16.56
C SER A 80 2.59 11.34 15.89
N ARG A 81 1.76 11.89 14.97
CA ARG A 81 0.63 11.21 14.30
C ARG A 81 -0.36 10.59 15.29
N VAL A 82 -0.52 11.16 16.47
CA VAL A 82 -1.49 10.75 17.49
C VAL A 82 -2.81 11.45 17.20
N GLN A 83 -3.87 10.68 16.92
CA GLN A 83 -5.17 11.21 16.50
C GLN A 83 -6.21 11.26 17.64
N TRP A 84 -6.10 10.37 18.62
CA TRP A 84 -7.11 10.21 19.67
C TRP A 84 -7.09 11.30 20.75
N LEU A 85 -6.01 12.10 20.82
CA LEU A 85 -5.91 13.30 21.66
C LEU A 85 -6.32 14.52 20.84
N SER A 86 -7.61 14.71 20.59
CA SER A 86 -8.11 15.88 19.84
C SER A 86 -8.34 17.10 20.73
N GLU A 87 -8.66 16.91 22.01
CA GLU A 87 -8.98 17.96 22.98
C GLU A 87 -8.46 17.55 24.37
N GLY A 88 -7.78 18.44 25.06
CA GLY A 88 -7.27 18.23 26.40
C GLY A 88 -5.85 18.79 26.62
N ASP A 89 -5.23 18.49 27.73
CA ASP A 89 -3.96 19.00 28.19
C ASP A 89 -2.89 19.20 27.10
N LYS A 90 -2.19 20.33 27.12
CA LYS A 90 -1.03 20.64 26.28
C LYS A 90 0.10 19.63 26.50
N ASN A 91 0.01 18.47 25.84
CA ASN A 91 0.89 17.32 26.08
C ASN A 91 2.09 17.29 25.11
N SER A 92 2.75 18.45 24.93
CA SER A 92 3.91 18.59 24.03
C SER A 92 5.03 17.59 24.37
N LYS A 93 5.25 17.28 25.64
CA LYS A 93 6.23 16.30 26.10
C LYS A 93 5.89 14.88 25.61
N TYR A 94 4.63 14.49 25.64
CA TYR A 94 4.16 13.20 25.15
C TYR A 94 4.34 13.09 23.62
N PHE A 95 3.91 14.09 22.87
CA PHE A 95 4.07 14.11 21.41
C PHE A 95 5.54 14.09 21.00
N HIS A 96 6.38 14.85 21.69
CA HIS A 96 7.83 14.84 21.49
C HIS A 96 8.45 13.47 21.76
N GLN A 97 8.08 12.82 22.85
CA GLN A 97 8.56 11.49 23.19
C GLN A 97 8.12 10.46 22.12
N ARG A 98 6.86 10.48 21.70
CA ARG A 98 6.34 9.59 20.67
C ARG A 98 7.04 9.78 19.33
N ALA A 99 7.23 11.01 18.88
CA ALA A 99 7.94 11.31 17.63
C ALA A 99 9.42 10.89 17.71
N SER A 100 10.09 11.16 18.83
CA SER A 100 11.50 10.78 19.06
C SER A 100 11.68 9.26 19.15
N MET A 101 10.79 8.56 19.86
CA MET A 101 10.81 7.09 19.96
C MET A 101 10.59 6.44 18.57
N ARG A 102 9.65 6.97 17.77
CA ARG A 102 9.42 6.48 16.42
C ARG A 102 10.64 6.69 15.52
N ARG A 103 11.26 7.87 15.58
CA ARG A 103 12.50 8.15 14.84
C ARG A 103 13.62 7.18 15.22
N ARG A 104 13.85 6.98 16.53
CA ARG A 104 14.88 6.03 17.02
C ARG A 104 14.61 4.59 16.58
N LYS A 105 13.33 4.18 16.60
CA LYS A 105 12.91 2.83 16.20
C LYS A 105 13.07 2.59 14.70
N ASN A 106 12.91 3.61 13.88
CA ASN A 106 12.97 3.51 12.43
C ASN A 106 14.39 3.70 11.85
N ILE A 107 15.36 4.12 12.67
CA ILE A 107 16.77 4.20 12.22
C ILE A 107 17.33 2.78 12.09
N VAL A 108 17.76 2.44 10.88
CA VAL A 108 18.48 1.20 10.58
C VAL A 108 19.95 1.39 10.91
N ARG A 109 20.45 0.64 11.87
CA ARG A 109 21.84 0.74 12.32
C ARG A 109 22.75 -0.29 11.68
N THR A 110 22.21 -1.47 11.39
CA THR A 110 22.94 -2.59 10.85
C THR A 110 22.07 -3.33 9.84
N LEU A 111 22.62 -3.72 8.72
CA LEU A 111 22.00 -4.65 7.76
C LEU A 111 22.84 -5.91 7.65
N THR A 112 22.21 -7.02 7.34
CA THR A 112 22.87 -8.31 7.12
C THR A 112 22.83 -8.65 5.63
N ARG A 113 23.97 -8.96 5.05
CA ARG A 113 24.10 -9.48 3.67
C ARG A 113 23.54 -10.91 3.58
N GLN A 114 23.40 -11.40 2.34
CA GLN A 114 22.96 -12.78 2.08
C GLN A 114 23.94 -13.85 2.61
N ASP A 115 25.22 -13.54 2.71
CA ASP A 115 26.27 -14.37 3.30
C ASP A 115 26.27 -14.38 4.84
N GLY A 116 25.38 -13.61 5.48
CA GLY A 116 25.27 -13.50 6.93
C GLY A 116 26.15 -12.41 7.55
N GLN A 117 26.98 -11.69 6.76
CA GLN A 117 27.83 -10.61 7.28
C GLN A 117 26.97 -9.39 7.68
N ALA A 118 27.18 -8.90 8.90
CA ALA A 118 26.57 -7.67 9.39
C ALA A 118 27.35 -6.43 8.90
N ILE A 119 26.65 -5.43 8.42
CA ILE A 119 27.18 -4.16 7.88
C ILE A 119 26.58 -3.02 8.65
N ASP A 120 27.43 -2.11 9.11
CA ASP A 120 27.06 -0.85 9.80
C ASP A 120 27.62 0.39 9.10
N ASP A 121 28.46 0.22 8.08
CA ASP A 121 28.90 1.33 7.24
C ASP A 121 27.71 1.95 6.49
N ARG A 122 27.61 3.27 6.57
CA ARG A 122 26.49 4.03 6.04
C ARG A 122 26.40 3.96 4.52
N VAL A 123 27.53 4.07 3.83
CA VAL A 123 27.56 4.11 2.37
C VAL A 123 27.24 2.72 1.82
N GLU A 124 27.84 1.71 2.44
CA GLU A 124 27.61 0.32 2.07
C GLU A 124 26.16 -0.11 2.29
N MET A 125 25.54 0.29 3.42
CA MET A 125 24.11 0.05 3.66
C MET A 125 23.23 0.77 2.63
N GLN A 126 23.57 1.99 2.21
CA GLN A 126 22.84 2.73 1.17
C GLN A 126 22.90 2.00 -0.18
N ASN A 127 24.06 1.54 -0.58
CA ASN A 127 24.24 0.76 -1.81
C ASN A 127 23.42 -0.54 -1.77
N MET A 128 23.47 -1.27 -0.65
CA MET A 128 22.65 -2.47 -0.47
C MET A 128 21.15 -2.20 -0.60
N VAL A 129 20.67 -1.09 -0.03
CA VAL A 129 19.27 -0.70 -0.11
C VAL A 129 18.89 -0.36 -1.55
N ASP A 130 19.71 0.41 -2.23
CA ASP A 130 19.50 0.83 -3.62
C ASP A 130 19.44 -0.38 -4.56
N ASP A 131 20.44 -1.25 -4.51
CA ASP A 131 20.50 -2.49 -5.30
C ASP A 131 19.31 -3.41 -5.03
N PHE A 132 18.94 -3.57 -3.75
CA PHE A 132 17.82 -4.42 -3.38
C PHE A 132 16.49 -3.94 -3.98
N TYR A 133 16.20 -2.62 -3.89
CA TYR A 133 14.93 -2.09 -4.40
C TYR A 133 14.95 -1.94 -5.92
N LYS A 134 16.06 -1.56 -6.55
CA LYS A 134 16.22 -1.62 -8.01
C LYS A 134 15.92 -3.03 -8.54
N ASN A 135 16.55 -4.05 -7.96
CA ASN A 135 16.32 -5.45 -8.36
C ASN A 135 14.88 -5.91 -8.07
N LEU A 136 14.28 -5.51 -6.93
CA LEU A 136 12.92 -5.89 -6.59
C LEU A 136 11.91 -5.37 -7.61
N TYR A 137 12.09 -4.15 -8.10
CA TYR A 137 11.18 -3.48 -9.04
C TYR A 137 11.59 -3.63 -10.52
N THR A 138 12.62 -4.41 -10.80
CA THR A 138 13.00 -4.77 -12.18
C THR A 138 12.34 -6.08 -12.56
N SER A 139 11.59 -6.08 -13.67
CA SER A 139 10.95 -7.27 -14.23
C SER A 139 11.99 -8.31 -14.65
N GLU A 140 11.68 -9.55 -14.39
CA GLU A 140 12.44 -10.72 -14.88
C GLU A 140 11.81 -11.30 -16.15
N GLY A 141 10.76 -10.63 -16.68
CA GLY A 141 9.93 -11.10 -17.78
C GLY A 141 8.79 -12.01 -17.30
N VAL A 142 7.79 -12.20 -18.16
CA VAL A 142 6.64 -13.06 -17.91
C VAL A 142 6.69 -14.30 -18.78
N GLN A 143 6.26 -15.45 -18.25
CA GLN A 143 6.19 -16.71 -18.98
C GLN A 143 4.82 -17.37 -18.72
N GLY A 144 4.31 -18.11 -19.72
CA GLY A 144 3.09 -18.89 -19.57
C GLY A 144 1.82 -18.05 -19.33
N MET A 145 1.82 -16.75 -19.64
CA MET A 145 0.71 -15.83 -19.38
C MET A 145 -0.58 -16.31 -20.04
N ASP A 146 -0.51 -16.79 -21.27
CA ASP A 146 -1.68 -17.31 -22.00
C ASP A 146 -2.36 -18.46 -21.29
N HIS A 147 -1.58 -19.30 -20.59
CA HIS A 147 -2.15 -20.40 -19.82
C HIS A 147 -3.07 -19.90 -18.71
N VAL A 148 -2.69 -18.84 -17.96
CA VAL A 148 -3.56 -18.23 -16.95
C VAL A 148 -4.73 -17.51 -17.61
N LEU A 149 -4.46 -16.71 -18.64
CA LEU A 149 -5.47 -15.87 -19.29
C LEU A 149 -6.57 -16.67 -19.99
N ASN A 150 -6.28 -17.88 -20.48
CA ASN A 150 -7.30 -18.72 -21.13
C ASN A 150 -8.42 -19.14 -20.17
N HIS A 151 -8.16 -19.20 -18.87
CA HIS A 151 -9.16 -19.49 -17.83
C HIS A 151 -9.92 -18.24 -17.35
N VAL A 152 -9.54 -17.04 -17.80
CA VAL A 152 -10.19 -15.79 -17.37
C VAL A 152 -11.35 -15.45 -18.32
N PRO A 153 -12.60 -15.52 -17.87
CA PRO A 153 -13.75 -15.15 -18.68
C PRO A 153 -13.87 -13.63 -18.80
N ARG A 154 -14.53 -13.20 -19.87
CA ARG A 154 -14.90 -11.79 -20.02
C ARG A 154 -16.04 -11.46 -19.06
N LYS A 155 -15.77 -10.63 -18.04
CA LYS A 155 -16.71 -10.25 -16.99
C LYS A 155 -17.19 -8.80 -17.11
N VAL A 156 -16.35 -7.92 -17.67
CA VAL A 156 -16.68 -6.49 -17.83
C VAL A 156 -17.61 -6.32 -19.03
N THR A 157 -18.85 -5.92 -18.74
CA THR A 157 -19.90 -5.71 -19.75
C THR A 157 -19.74 -4.35 -20.46
N PRO A 158 -20.41 -4.13 -21.62
CA PRO A 158 -20.46 -2.81 -22.26
C PRO A 158 -21.02 -1.71 -21.34
N ALA A 159 -22.01 -2.05 -20.51
CA ALA A 159 -22.58 -1.09 -19.54
C ALA A 159 -21.56 -0.69 -18.49
N MET A 160 -20.78 -1.62 -17.94
CA MET A 160 -19.70 -1.34 -17.00
C MET A 160 -18.61 -0.47 -17.62
N ASN A 161 -18.21 -0.77 -18.86
CA ASN A 161 -17.27 0.06 -19.61
C ASN A 161 -17.86 1.48 -19.81
N GLY A 162 -19.17 1.59 -20.08
CA GLY A 162 -19.86 2.89 -20.13
C GLY A 162 -19.72 3.69 -18.85
N ILE A 163 -19.83 3.04 -17.67
CA ILE A 163 -19.61 3.69 -16.35
C ILE A 163 -18.17 4.17 -16.20
N LEU A 164 -17.20 3.30 -16.53
CA LEU A 164 -15.77 3.59 -16.37
C LEU A 164 -15.30 4.74 -17.27
N THR A 165 -15.78 4.78 -18.53
CA THR A 165 -15.35 5.74 -19.55
C THR A 165 -16.31 6.92 -19.74
N ALA A 166 -17.39 6.99 -18.97
CA ALA A 166 -18.28 8.16 -18.95
C ALA A 166 -17.48 9.45 -18.71
N LYS A 167 -18.01 10.58 -19.17
CA LYS A 167 -17.40 11.87 -18.91
C LYS A 167 -17.14 12.05 -17.41
N PHE A 168 -15.92 12.44 -17.06
CA PHE A 168 -15.56 12.75 -15.68
C PHE A 168 -16.04 14.14 -15.31
N GLU A 169 -16.66 14.27 -14.13
CA GLU A 169 -17.23 15.52 -13.65
C GLU A 169 -16.38 16.13 -12.52
N PRO A 170 -16.37 17.48 -12.39
CA PRO A 170 -15.63 18.20 -11.34
C PRO A 170 -15.91 17.70 -9.93
N GLU A 171 -17.14 17.28 -9.66
CA GLU A 171 -17.59 16.77 -8.37
C GLU A 171 -16.86 15.47 -7.97
N GLU A 172 -16.50 14.63 -8.94
CA GLU A 172 -15.72 13.41 -8.68
C GLU A 172 -14.33 13.75 -8.18
N VAL A 173 -13.72 14.79 -8.72
CA VAL A 173 -12.39 15.29 -8.30
C VAL A 173 -12.45 15.82 -6.86
N LYS A 174 -13.42 16.70 -6.58
CA LYS A 174 -13.66 17.23 -5.24
C LYS A 174 -13.92 16.11 -4.24
N LYS A 175 -14.83 15.19 -4.57
CA LYS A 175 -15.14 14.02 -3.73
C LYS A 175 -13.92 13.15 -3.47
N ALA A 176 -13.09 12.90 -4.47
CA ALA A 176 -11.87 12.11 -4.33
C ALA A 176 -10.90 12.75 -3.32
N LEU A 177 -10.68 14.07 -3.39
CA LEU A 177 -9.84 14.80 -2.45
C LEU A 177 -10.40 14.75 -1.03
N PHE A 178 -11.70 15.04 -0.83
CA PHE A 178 -12.31 15.11 0.50
C PHE A 178 -12.50 13.73 1.16
N GLN A 179 -12.39 12.63 0.41
CA GLN A 179 -12.27 11.27 0.96
C GLN A 179 -10.87 10.96 1.51
N MET A 180 -9.86 11.80 1.24
CA MET A 180 -8.51 11.56 1.75
C MET A 180 -8.40 12.06 3.18
N PHE A 181 -7.68 11.29 4.00
CA PHE A 181 -7.37 11.75 5.36
C PHE A 181 -6.41 12.95 5.32
N PRO A 182 -6.76 14.09 5.93
CA PRO A 182 -6.05 15.37 5.79
C PRO A 182 -4.55 15.32 6.11
N LEU A 183 -4.18 14.66 7.21
CA LEU A 183 -2.83 14.67 7.79
C LEU A 183 -1.98 13.44 7.45
N LYS A 184 -2.33 12.67 6.41
CA LYS A 184 -1.40 11.64 5.90
C LYS A 184 -0.13 12.27 5.34
N ALA A 185 0.97 11.51 5.40
CA ALA A 185 2.24 11.96 4.87
C ALA A 185 2.13 12.36 3.39
N PRO A 186 2.64 13.55 3.02
CA PRO A 186 2.67 14.01 1.63
C PRO A 186 3.67 13.22 0.78
N GLY A 187 3.66 13.45 -0.51
CA GLY A 187 4.67 13.01 -1.46
C GLY A 187 5.92 13.89 -1.46
N PRO A 188 6.73 13.78 -2.53
CA PRO A 188 7.94 14.59 -2.72
C PRO A 188 7.71 16.10 -2.70
N ASP A 189 6.53 16.56 -3.15
CA ASP A 189 6.12 17.98 -3.20
C ASP A 189 5.89 18.61 -1.81
N GLY A 190 5.74 17.79 -0.77
CA GLY A 190 5.53 18.24 0.60
C GLY A 190 4.09 18.67 0.93
N PHE A 191 3.15 18.72 -0.03
CA PHE A 191 1.78 19.16 0.20
C PHE A 191 0.87 18.01 0.66
N PRO A 192 0.33 18.06 1.92
CA PRO A 192 -0.66 17.09 2.39
C PRO A 192 -2.04 17.37 1.81
N ALA A 193 -2.96 16.39 1.89
CA ALA A 193 -4.35 16.56 1.45
C ALA A 193 -5.04 17.74 2.16
N PHE A 194 -4.69 18.00 3.41
CA PHE A 194 -5.17 19.15 4.19
C PHE A 194 -4.96 20.49 3.49
N PHE A 195 -3.81 20.68 2.82
CA PHE A 195 -3.54 21.90 2.06
C PHE A 195 -4.61 22.13 0.98
N PHE A 196 -4.83 21.16 0.13
CA PHE A 196 -5.80 21.25 -0.96
C PHE A 196 -7.24 21.36 -0.46
N GLN A 197 -7.59 20.63 0.62
CA GLN A 197 -8.91 20.67 1.22
C GLN A 197 -9.21 22.06 1.82
N LYS A 198 -8.24 22.65 2.52
CA LYS A 198 -8.40 23.95 3.18
C LYS A 198 -8.43 25.12 2.20
N HIS A 199 -7.69 25.03 1.10
CA HIS A 199 -7.54 26.07 0.11
C HIS A 199 -8.27 25.74 -1.20
N TRP A 200 -9.33 24.90 -1.12
CA TRP A 200 -10.07 24.45 -2.29
C TRP A 200 -10.68 25.60 -3.08
N ASP A 201 -11.15 26.63 -2.42
CA ASP A 201 -11.73 27.83 -3.05
C ASP A 201 -10.71 28.60 -3.92
N VAL A 202 -9.41 28.42 -3.67
CA VAL A 202 -8.33 29.07 -4.43
C VAL A 202 -7.75 28.16 -5.51
N CYS A 203 -7.46 26.89 -5.17
CA CYS A 203 -6.76 25.97 -6.07
C CYS A 203 -7.67 24.94 -6.76
N GLY A 204 -8.95 24.88 -6.36
CA GLY A 204 -9.84 23.78 -6.76
C GLY A 204 -10.12 23.74 -8.25
N GLU A 205 -10.23 24.89 -8.91
CA GLU A 205 -10.48 24.95 -10.35
C GLU A 205 -9.28 24.44 -11.15
N ASP A 206 -8.08 24.94 -10.86
CA ASP A 206 -6.83 24.51 -11.50
C ASP A 206 -6.59 23.01 -11.32
N VAL A 207 -6.73 22.53 -10.08
CA VAL A 207 -6.57 21.11 -9.74
C VAL A 207 -7.60 20.25 -10.46
N THR A 208 -8.84 20.72 -10.53
CA THR A 208 -9.94 19.98 -11.20
C THR A 208 -9.65 19.84 -12.68
N GLN A 209 -9.33 20.93 -13.38
CA GLN A 209 -9.05 20.90 -14.81
C GLN A 209 -7.88 19.97 -15.14
N ALA A 210 -6.77 20.07 -14.41
CA ALA A 210 -5.61 19.23 -14.63
C ALA A 210 -5.88 17.75 -14.30
N VAL A 211 -6.62 17.44 -13.23
CA VAL A 211 -7.02 16.05 -12.92
C VAL A 211 -7.93 15.47 -13.98
N LEU A 212 -8.90 16.25 -14.47
CA LEU A 212 -9.79 15.84 -15.57
C LEU A 212 -9.01 15.55 -16.85
N SER A 213 -7.98 16.33 -17.17
CA SER A 213 -7.07 16.09 -18.30
C SER A 213 -6.35 14.73 -18.16
N ILE A 214 -5.86 14.43 -16.96
CA ILE A 214 -5.20 13.14 -16.67
C ILE A 214 -6.16 11.96 -16.86
N VAL A 215 -7.30 11.98 -16.17
CA VAL A 215 -8.23 10.82 -16.18
C VAL A 215 -8.92 10.62 -17.52
N GLN A 216 -8.94 11.65 -18.36
CA GLN A 216 -9.39 11.58 -19.76
C GLN A 216 -8.29 11.10 -20.71
N GLY A 217 -7.06 10.87 -20.22
CA GLY A 217 -5.92 10.45 -21.03
C GLY A 217 -5.34 11.53 -21.95
N LYS A 218 -5.65 12.81 -21.71
CA LYS A 218 -5.18 13.94 -22.51
C LYS A 218 -3.76 14.38 -22.13
N GLU A 219 -3.41 14.26 -20.85
CA GLU A 219 -2.10 14.64 -20.32
C GLU A 219 -1.46 13.49 -19.53
N SER A 220 -0.13 13.44 -19.58
CA SER A 220 0.68 12.50 -18.81
C SER A 220 0.81 12.95 -17.35
N VAL A 221 0.89 11.98 -16.44
CA VAL A 221 1.17 12.22 -15.02
C VAL A 221 2.67 12.16 -14.68
N GLU A 222 3.55 11.95 -15.63
CA GLU A 222 4.98 11.68 -15.39
C GLU A 222 5.62 12.77 -14.55
N SER A 223 5.32 14.04 -14.79
CA SER A 223 5.88 15.19 -14.07
C SER A 223 5.47 15.30 -12.60
N ILE A 224 4.45 14.56 -12.16
CA ILE A 224 3.92 14.56 -10.79
C ILE A 224 3.97 13.17 -10.14
N ASN A 225 4.54 12.18 -10.84
CA ASN A 225 4.50 10.78 -10.44
C ASN A 225 5.76 10.28 -9.70
N ASP A 226 6.62 11.19 -9.31
CA ASP A 226 7.73 10.89 -8.41
C ASP A 226 7.23 10.38 -7.07
N THR A 227 7.86 9.34 -6.57
CA THR A 227 7.41 8.63 -5.37
C THR A 227 8.58 8.35 -4.44
N ILE A 228 8.42 8.69 -3.16
CA ILE A 228 9.39 8.34 -2.12
C ILE A 228 8.97 7.00 -1.49
N LEU A 229 9.86 6.02 -1.50
CA LEU A 229 9.70 4.77 -0.78
C LEU A 229 10.24 4.91 0.65
N VAL A 230 9.35 4.81 1.64
CA VAL A 230 9.70 4.84 3.07
C VAL A 230 9.68 3.42 3.62
N LEU A 231 10.76 3.03 4.29
CA LEU A 231 10.94 1.69 4.82
C LEU A 231 10.35 1.57 6.22
N ILE A 232 9.27 0.79 6.36
CA ILE A 232 8.61 0.55 7.64
C ILE A 232 8.98 -0.83 8.17
N PRO A 233 9.57 -0.95 9.38
CA PRO A 233 9.91 -2.23 9.98
C PRO A 233 8.69 -3.13 10.18
N LYS A 234 8.75 -4.39 9.73
CA LYS A 234 7.75 -5.45 9.98
C LYS A 234 7.98 -6.14 11.33
N VAL A 235 9.23 -6.18 11.77
CA VAL A 235 9.68 -6.84 12.99
C VAL A 235 10.40 -5.85 13.91
N LYS A 236 10.63 -6.26 15.15
CA LYS A 236 11.41 -5.48 16.11
C LYS A 236 12.91 -5.65 15.78
N SER A 237 13.62 -4.53 15.55
CA SER A 237 15.06 -4.52 15.19
C SER A 237 15.37 -5.31 13.90
N PRO A 238 14.85 -4.90 12.72
CA PRO A 238 15.08 -5.59 11.47
C PRO A 238 16.54 -5.45 11.02
N THR A 239 17.14 -6.53 10.54
CA THR A 239 18.50 -6.58 9.98
C THR A 239 18.49 -6.94 8.49
N LEU A 240 17.39 -7.52 7.98
CA LEU A 240 17.26 -7.90 6.57
C LEU A 240 16.31 -6.93 5.84
N LEU A 241 16.61 -6.59 4.60
CA LEU A 241 15.77 -5.70 3.78
C LEU A 241 14.37 -6.30 3.47
N SER A 242 14.24 -7.63 3.48
CA SER A 242 12.96 -8.32 3.38
C SER A 242 12.01 -8.03 4.55
N GLN A 243 12.57 -7.67 5.72
CA GLN A 243 11.82 -7.35 6.94
C GLN A 243 11.26 -5.92 6.96
N PHE A 244 11.45 -5.16 5.90
CA PHE A 244 10.83 -3.85 5.72
C PHE A 244 9.68 -3.90 4.72
N ARG A 245 8.66 -3.05 4.97
CA ARG A 245 7.59 -2.77 4.02
C ARG A 245 7.88 -1.44 3.36
N PRO A 246 8.06 -1.36 2.04
CA PRO A 246 8.16 -0.08 1.33
C PRO A 246 6.77 0.55 1.25
N ILE A 247 6.60 1.74 1.79
CA ILE A 247 5.38 2.52 1.66
C ILE A 247 5.65 3.66 0.69
N SER A 248 4.81 3.76 -0.33
CA SER A 248 4.91 4.76 -1.38
C SER A 248 4.28 6.08 -0.95
N LEU A 249 5.07 7.13 -0.87
CA LEU A 249 4.60 8.50 -0.67
C LEU A 249 4.51 9.20 -2.02
N CYS A 250 3.33 9.16 -2.62
CA CYS A 250 2.99 9.85 -3.87
C CYS A 250 2.47 11.25 -3.56
N ASN A 251 2.64 12.19 -4.49
CA ASN A 251 2.05 13.52 -4.43
C ASN A 251 0.53 13.44 -4.29
N VAL A 252 -0.06 14.34 -3.50
CA VAL A 252 -1.51 14.35 -3.29
C VAL A 252 -2.23 14.67 -4.60
N PHE A 253 -1.68 15.56 -5.40
CA PHE A 253 -2.23 15.88 -6.72
C PHE A 253 -2.37 14.62 -7.61
N TYR A 254 -1.32 13.79 -7.69
CA TYR A 254 -1.41 12.47 -8.33
C TYR A 254 -2.49 11.58 -7.69
N LYS A 255 -2.51 11.52 -6.35
CA LYS A 255 -3.48 10.67 -5.62
C LYS A 255 -4.93 11.05 -5.89
N ILE A 256 -5.22 12.32 -6.19
CA ILE A 256 -6.59 12.75 -6.55
C ILE A 256 -7.01 12.03 -7.84
N ALA A 257 -6.20 12.08 -8.90
CA ALA A 257 -6.48 11.38 -10.15
C ALA A 257 -6.65 9.86 -9.95
N SER A 258 -5.69 9.24 -9.24
CA SER A 258 -5.76 7.82 -8.88
C SER A 258 -7.02 7.46 -8.10
N LYS A 259 -7.48 8.33 -7.18
CA LYS A 259 -8.67 8.11 -6.37
C LYS A 259 -9.96 8.26 -7.17
N VAL A 260 -10.00 9.15 -8.16
CA VAL A 260 -11.13 9.26 -9.09
C VAL A 260 -11.32 7.95 -9.85
N LEU A 261 -10.24 7.41 -10.45
CA LEU A 261 -10.29 6.13 -11.14
C LEU A 261 -10.66 4.98 -10.18
N ALA A 262 -10.07 4.95 -8.99
CA ALA A 262 -10.38 3.96 -7.97
C ALA A 262 -11.86 3.98 -7.54
N ASN A 263 -12.46 5.16 -7.43
CA ASN A 263 -13.87 5.30 -7.07
C ASN A 263 -14.80 4.72 -8.15
N ARG A 264 -14.49 4.92 -9.45
CA ARG A 264 -15.27 4.31 -10.55
C ARG A 264 -15.06 2.81 -10.63
N LEU A 265 -13.80 2.33 -10.55
CA LEU A 265 -13.49 0.90 -10.59
C LEU A 265 -14.22 0.15 -9.48
N LYS A 266 -14.30 0.75 -8.28
CA LYS A 266 -14.99 0.18 -7.12
C LYS A 266 -16.47 -0.14 -7.38
N LEU A 267 -17.13 0.55 -8.30
CA LEU A 267 -18.56 0.33 -8.61
C LEU A 267 -18.80 -1.03 -9.28
N ILE A 268 -17.86 -1.51 -10.07
CA ILE A 268 -18.01 -2.75 -10.85
C ILE A 268 -17.29 -3.95 -10.22
N LEU A 269 -16.40 -3.75 -9.24
CA LEU A 269 -15.63 -4.82 -8.61
C LEU A 269 -16.48 -5.97 -8.06
N PRO A 270 -17.65 -5.74 -7.41
CA PRO A 270 -18.46 -6.83 -6.87
C PRO A 270 -18.87 -7.88 -7.91
N GLU A 271 -19.01 -7.47 -9.17
CA GLU A 271 -19.47 -8.33 -10.26
C GLU A 271 -18.31 -9.01 -11.01
N ILE A 272 -17.10 -8.41 -10.99
CA ILE A 272 -15.96 -8.91 -11.76
C ILE A 272 -14.96 -9.72 -10.93
N ILE A 273 -14.92 -9.51 -9.61
CA ILE A 273 -14.04 -10.23 -8.70
C ILE A 273 -14.77 -11.43 -8.10
N SER A 274 -14.14 -12.59 -8.16
CA SER A 274 -14.64 -13.86 -7.62
C SER A 274 -15.03 -13.76 -6.15
N GLU A 275 -16.09 -14.49 -5.75
CA GLU A 275 -16.68 -14.41 -4.40
C GLU A 275 -15.72 -14.82 -3.28
N GLU A 276 -14.73 -15.63 -3.58
CA GLU A 276 -13.68 -16.09 -2.66
C GLU A 276 -12.76 -14.96 -2.17
N GLN A 277 -12.70 -13.84 -2.91
CA GLN A 277 -11.96 -12.65 -2.50
C GLN A 277 -12.86 -11.69 -1.71
N SER A 278 -12.58 -11.50 -0.42
CA SER A 278 -13.39 -10.61 0.44
C SER A 278 -12.81 -9.22 0.65
N THR A 279 -11.53 -9.01 0.31
CA THR A 279 -10.84 -7.74 0.60
C THR A 279 -11.15 -6.68 -0.45
N PHE A 280 -11.32 -5.43 -0.01
CA PHE A 280 -11.52 -4.22 -0.84
C PHE A 280 -12.74 -4.25 -1.79
N VAL A 281 -13.57 -5.27 -1.74
CA VAL A 281 -14.81 -5.37 -2.52
C VAL A 281 -15.99 -4.90 -1.67
N SER A 282 -16.78 -3.98 -2.21
CA SER A 282 -17.95 -3.43 -1.50
C SER A 282 -18.97 -4.52 -1.19
N GLY A 283 -19.52 -4.50 0.02
CA GLY A 283 -20.56 -5.46 0.46
C GLY A 283 -20.02 -6.80 0.95
N ARG A 284 -18.73 -7.10 0.80
CA ARG A 284 -18.10 -8.32 1.32
C ARG A 284 -17.46 -8.07 2.68
N LEU A 285 -17.62 -9.01 3.60
CA LEU A 285 -17.07 -8.93 4.95
C LEU A 285 -15.96 -9.98 5.13
N ILE A 286 -14.89 -9.59 5.83
CA ILE A 286 -13.82 -10.52 6.21
C ILE A 286 -14.35 -11.70 7.05
N THR A 287 -15.40 -11.46 7.84
CA THR A 287 -16.05 -12.47 8.67
C THR A 287 -16.60 -13.65 7.87
N ASP A 288 -17.05 -13.41 6.63
CA ASP A 288 -17.59 -14.46 5.76
C ASP A 288 -16.50 -15.46 5.38
N ASN A 289 -15.32 -14.97 4.97
CA ASN A 289 -14.16 -15.84 4.70
C ASN A 289 -13.65 -16.54 5.97
N ILE A 290 -13.68 -15.87 7.13
CA ILE A 290 -13.27 -16.48 8.40
C ILE A 290 -14.23 -17.63 8.77
N ILE A 291 -15.52 -17.44 8.61
CA ILE A 291 -16.53 -18.47 8.91
C ILE A 291 -16.35 -19.65 7.94
N SER A 292 -16.25 -19.38 6.63
CA SER A 292 -16.04 -20.42 5.61
C SER A 292 -14.75 -21.21 5.86
N ALA A 293 -13.66 -20.52 6.18
CA ALA A 293 -12.39 -21.16 6.55
C ALA A 293 -12.53 -22.03 7.82
N TYR A 294 -13.24 -21.52 8.84
CA TYR A 294 -13.49 -22.24 10.08
C TYR A 294 -14.29 -23.53 9.81
N GLU A 295 -15.37 -23.46 9.04
CA GLU A 295 -16.19 -24.61 8.69
C GLU A 295 -15.40 -25.66 7.92
N CYS A 296 -14.60 -25.25 6.91
CA CYS A 296 -13.75 -26.18 6.16
C CYS A 296 -12.71 -26.85 7.08
N LEU A 297 -12.01 -26.08 7.93
CA LEU A 297 -11.02 -26.62 8.87
C LEU A 297 -11.67 -27.51 9.94
N HIS A 298 -12.88 -27.16 10.40
CA HIS A 298 -13.65 -27.97 11.33
C HIS A 298 -14.07 -29.31 10.69
N PHE A 299 -14.55 -29.28 9.43
CA PHE A 299 -14.83 -30.48 8.65
C PHE A 299 -13.60 -31.37 8.52
N MET A 300 -12.43 -30.81 8.15
CA MET A 300 -11.16 -31.54 8.07
C MET A 300 -10.75 -32.17 9.40
N LYS A 301 -10.99 -31.48 10.52
CA LYS A 301 -10.67 -31.97 11.89
C LYS A 301 -11.53 -33.16 12.30
N ARG A 302 -12.79 -33.20 11.86
CA ARG A 302 -13.75 -34.30 12.14
C ARG A 302 -13.61 -35.46 11.19
N ASN A 303 -13.15 -35.21 9.96
CA ASN A 303 -12.96 -36.27 8.97
C ASN A 303 -11.77 -37.15 9.36
N ARG A 304 -12.05 -38.43 9.66
CA ARG A 304 -11.06 -39.45 10.04
C ARG A 304 -10.74 -40.41 8.89
N SER A 305 -11.26 -40.17 7.69
CA SER A 305 -11.02 -41.02 6.54
C SER A 305 -9.53 -41.04 6.20
N LYS A 306 -8.99 -42.24 5.97
CA LYS A 306 -7.62 -42.42 5.48
C LYS A 306 -7.51 -42.23 3.97
N TRP A 307 -8.63 -42.36 3.24
CA TRP A 307 -8.68 -42.38 1.77
C TRP A 307 -9.18 -41.06 1.16
N ASN A 308 -10.02 -40.32 1.89
CA ASN A 308 -10.63 -39.06 1.45
C ASN A 308 -10.15 -37.91 2.33
N GLY A 309 -8.85 -37.78 2.50
CA GLY A 309 -8.26 -36.67 3.24
C GLY A 309 -8.17 -35.42 2.40
N PHE A 310 -8.17 -34.29 3.06
CA PHE A 310 -7.95 -32.95 2.47
C PHE A 310 -6.73 -32.30 3.09
N CYS A 311 -6.11 -31.43 2.34
CA CYS A 311 -5.08 -30.49 2.77
C CYS A 311 -5.61 -29.08 2.70
N ALA A 312 -5.20 -28.22 3.64
CA ALA A 312 -5.40 -26.78 3.61
C ALA A 312 -4.03 -26.11 3.61
N LEU A 313 -3.68 -25.49 2.49
CA LEU A 313 -2.42 -24.75 2.32
C LEU A 313 -2.68 -23.28 2.59
N LYS A 314 -2.13 -22.76 3.69
CA LYS A 314 -2.02 -21.31 3.90
C LYS A 314 -0.82 -20.80 3.13
N LEU A 315 -1.07 -19.97 2.13
CA LEU A 315 -0.08 -19.44 1.22
C LEU A 315 0.19 -17.96 1.52
N ASP A 316 1.45 -17.60 1.69
CA ASP A 316 1.94 -16.21 1.81
C ASP A 316 2.72 -15.84 0.56
N MET A 317 2.48 -14.67 -0.02
CA MET A 317 3.21 -14.17 -1.19
C MET A 317 4.32 -13.21 -0.79
N MET A 318 5.50 -13.38 -1.39
CA MET A 318 6.67 -12.52 -1.13
C MET A 318 6.51 -11.15 -1.80
N LYS A 319 6.26 -10.10 -1.00
CA LYS A 319 6.16 -8.71 -1.51
C LYS A 319 5.18 -8.60 -2.70
N ALA A 320 3.96 -9.10 -2.50
CA ALA A 320 2.97 -9.30 -3.54
C ALA A 320 2.70 -8.06 -4.41
N TYR A 321 2.53 -6.89 -3.80
CA TYR A 321 2.33 -5.62 -4.53
C TYR A 321 3.57 -5.22 -5.35
N ASP A 322 4.76 -5.43 -4.80
CA ASP A 322 6.02 -4.98 -5.39
C ASP A 322 6.45 -5.83 -6.60
N ARG A 323 5.79 -7.00 -6.82
CA ARG A 323 6.14 -7.98 -7.84
C ARG A 323 5.14 -8.10 -8.99
N VAL A 324 4.00 -7.43 -8.95
CA VAL A 324 2.99 -7.52 -10.03
C VAL A 324 3.61 -7.10 -11.36
N GLU A 325 3.68 -8.01 -12.31
CA GLU A 325 4.17 -7.72 -13.67
C GLU A 325 3.18 -6.84 -14.44
N TRP A 326 3.67 -5.78 -15.05
CA TRP A 326 2.83 -4.81 -15.73
C TRP A 326 2.20 -5.36 -17.00
N GLU A 327 2.92 -6.21 -17.73
CA GLU A 327 2.40 -6.88 -18.93
C GLU A 327 1.24 -7.81 -18.56
N TYR A 328 1.37 -8.56 -17.48
CA TYR A 328 0.31 -9.42 -16.97
C TYR A 328 -0.90 -8.60 -16.50
N LEU A 329 -0.69 -7.49 -15.79
CA LEU A 329 -1.76 -6.62 -15.31
C LEU A 329 -2.55 -6.02 -16.49
N GLU A 330 -1.88 -5.58 -17.55
CA GLU A 330 -2.51 -5.06 -18.75
C GLU A 330 -3.30 -6.14 -19.48
N ALA A 331 -2.70 -7.30 -19.67
CA ALA A 331 -3.31 -8.43 -20.36
C ALA A 331 -4.55 -8.99 -19.64
N ILE A 332 -4.51 -9.08 -18.30
CA ILE A 332 -5.68 -9.53 -17.52
C ILE A 332 -6.83 -8.53 -17.58
N MET A 333 -6.55 -7.21 -17.56
CA MET A 333 -7.59 -6.21 -17.76
C MET A 333 -8.22 -6.34 -19.15
N ALA A 334 -7.41 -6.52 -20.20
CA ALA A 334 -7.91 -6.72 -21.55
C ALA A 334 -8.78 -7.99 -21.65
N LYS A 335 -8.34 -9.08 -21.04
CA LYS A 335 -9.04 -10.37 -21.04
C LYS A 335 -10.37 -10.31 -20.28
N LEU A 336 -10.40 -9.63 -19.14
CA LEU A 336 -11.64 -9.35 -18.40
C LEU A 336 -12.63 -8.49 -19.19
N GLY A 337 -12.18 -7.76 -20.23
CA GLY A 337 -13.02 -6.99 -21.13
C GLY A 337 -13.09 -5.48 -20.83
N PHE A 338 -12.12 -4.93 -20.12
CA PHE A 338 -12.01 -3.48 -19.95
C PHE A 338 -11.77 -2.77 -21.29
N ALA A 339 -12.35 -1.59 -21.45
CA ALA A 339 -12.13 -0.77 -22.64
C ALA A 339 -10.66 -0.33 -22.74
N GLN A 340 -10.10 -0.31 -23.95
CA GLN A 340 -8.69 0.06 -24.18
C GLN A 340 -8.36 1.46 -23.67
N GLN A 341 -9.28 2.41 -23.77
CA GLN A 341 -9.12 3.76 -23.22
C GLN A 341 -8.89 3.72 -21.71
N TRP A 342 -9.65 2.91 -20.95
CA TRP A 342 -9.48 2.74 -19.52
C TRP A 342 -8.12 2.12 -19.18
N ILE A 343 -7.78 1.03 -19.88
CA ILE A 343 -6.48 0.35 -19.71
C ILE A 343 -5.33 1.33 -19.94
N SER A 344 -5.38 2.10 -21.02
CA SER A 344 -4.32 3.06 -21.37
C SER A 344 -4.10 4.12 -20.29
N VAL A 345 -5.18 4.66 -19.71
CA VAL A 345 -5.08 5.66 -18.61
C VAL A 345 -4.47 5.02 -17.36
N VAL A 346 -4.98 3.86 -16.95
CA VAL A 346 -4.48 3.16 -15.75
C VAL A 346 -3.02 2.76 -15.91
N MET A 347 -2.65 2.15 -17.05
CA MET A 347 -1.27 1.73 -17.30
C MET A 347 -0.31 2.91 -17.51
N GLY A 348 -0.79 4.01 -18.07
CA GLY A 348 -0.07 5.28 -18.12
C GLY A 348 0.33 5.78 -16.72
N MET A 349 -0.58 5.70 -15.76
CA MET A 349 -0.31 6.05 -14.36
C MET A 349 0.66 5.07 -13.67
N VAL A 350 0.58 3.79 -14.00
CA VAL A 350 1.44 2.74 -13.42
C VAL A 350 2.86 2.86 -13.99
N ARG A 351 3.03 3.00 -15.30
CA ARG A 351 4.33 2.95 -15.99
C ARG A 351 5.16 4.23 -15.87
N SER A 352 4.52 5.38 -15.61
CA SER A 352 5.22 6.67 -15.54
C SER A 352 5.87 6.95 -14.18
N VAL A 353 5.81 6.03 -13.22
CA VAL A 353 6.35 6.21 -11.88
C VAL A 353 7.88 6.25 -11.85
N SER A 354 8.45 7.11 -11.00
CA SER A 354 9.84 7.03 -10.57
C SER A 354 9.91 6.83 -9.04
N PHE A 355 10.87 6.04 -8.59
CA PHE A 355 11.09 5.75 -7.17
C PHE A 355 12.41 6.33 -6.67
N SER A 356 12.38 6.87 -5.45
CA SER A 356 13.58 7.17 -4.66
C SER A 356 13.39 6.60 -3.26
N VAL A 357 14.35 5.84 -2.77
CA VAL A 357 14.25 5.27 -1.41
C VAL A 357 14.69 6.31 -0.38
N LEU A 358 13.90 6.50 0.68
CA LEU A 358 14.28 7.31 1.84
C LEU A 358 14.90 6.41 2.91
N PHE A 359 16.22 6.41 3.01
CA PHE A 359 16.97 5.60 3.96
C PHE A 359 17.63 6.46 5.03
N ASN A 360 17.27 6.24 6.30
CA ASN A 360 17.78 7.00 7.45
C ASN A 360 17.73 8.54 7.30
N GLY A 361 16.74 9.04 6.53
CA GLY A 361 16.56 10.47 6.28
C GLY A 361 17.27 11.01 5.03
N ASN A 362 18.02 10.16 4.29
CA ASN A 362 18.60 10.52 3.01
C ASN A 362 17.74 9.95 1.88
N LYS A 363 17.42 10.77 0.91
CA LYS A 363 16.83 10.36 -0.36
C LYS A 363 17.95 9.78 -1.24
N LEU A 364 17.84 8.49 -1.59
CA LEU A 364 18.74 7.82 -2.51
C LEU A 364 18.42 8.21 -3.95
N GLU A 365 19.25 7.74 -4.88
CA GLU A 365 19.10 8.00 -6.31
C GLU A 365 17.75 7.52 -6.84
N SER A 366 17.21 8.25 -7.82
CA SER A 366 15.94 7.89 -8.45
C SER A 366 16.13 6.81 -9.49
N PHE A 367 15.17 5.87 -9.57
CA PHE A 367 15.14 4.83 -10.60
C PHE A 367 13.73 4.62 -11.15
N LYS A 368 13.63 4.14 -12.39
CA LYS A 368 12.35 3.77 -13.02
C LYS A 368 12.13 2.26 -12.86
N PRO A 369 11.05 1.85 -12.19
CA PRO A 369 10.69 0.43 -12.11
C PRO A 369 10.17 -0.09 -13.46
N THR A 370 10.15 -1.41 -13.61
CA THR A 370 9.54 -2.11 -14.77
C THR A 370 8.46 -3.09 -14.34
N ARG A 371 8.23 -3.28 -13.02
CA ARG A 371 7.12 -4.02 -12.41
C ARG A 371 6.72 -3.43 -11.07
N GLY A 372 5.66 -3.94 -10.48
CA GLY A 372 5.16 -3.58 -9.17
C GLY A 372 4.12 -2.47 -9.19
N ILE A 373 3.24 -2.50 -8.18
CA ILE A 373 2.22 -1.47 -7.92
C ILE A 373 2.46 -0.87 -6.53
N ARG A 374 2.13 0.39 -6.37
CA ARG A 374 2.51 1.16 -5.18
C ARG A 374 1.69 0.82 -3.95
N GLN A 375 2.34 0.53 -2.83
CA GLN A 375 1.68 0.41 -1.52
C GLN A 375 1.38 1.81 -0.96
N GLY A 376 0.12 2.24 -1.05
CA GLY A 376 -0.34 3.57 -0.60
C GLY A 376 -0.95 4.44 -1.69
N ASP A 377 -0.97 3.98 -2.92
CA ASP A 377 -1.71 4.56 -4.03
C ASP A 377 -3.19 4.11 -3.95
N PRO A 378 -4.17 5.01 -4.11
CA PRO A 378 -5.59 4.69 -4.01
C PRO A 378 -6.10 3.59 -4.95
N ILE A 379 -5.56 3.46 -6.17
CA ILE A 379 -6.01 2.46 -7.15
C ILE A 379 -5.31 1.10 -6.96
N SER A 380 -4.09 1.06 -6.41
CA SER A 380 -3.27 -0.16 -6.33
C SER A 380 -3.95 -1.35 -5.66
N PRO A 381 -4.74 -1.23 -4.57
CA PRO A 381 -5.45 -2.37 -4.01
C PRO A 381 -6.37 -3.05 -5.01
N TYR A 382 -7.05 -2.29 -5.85
CA TYR A 382 -7.99 -2.82 -6.85
C TYR A 382 -7.25 -3.45 -8.04
N LEU A 383 -6.12 -2.86 -8.46
CA LEU A 383 -5.26 -3.47 -9.49
C LEU A 383 -4.69 -4.80 -9.01
N PHE A 384 -4.35 -4.91 -7.72
CA PHE A 384 -3.92 -6.17 -7.13
C PHE A 384 -5.04 -7.23 -7.17
N LEU A 385 -6.29 -6.85 -6.88
CA LEU A 385 -7.43 -7.78 -6.99
C LEU A 385 -7.62 -8.28 -8.43
N LEU A 386 -7.47 -7.40 -9.42
CA LEU A 386 -7.54 -7.81 -10.83
C LEU A 386 -6.42 -8.80 -11.17
N ALA A 387 -5.20 -8.57 -10.69
CA ALA A 387 -4.09 -9.51 -10.90
C ALA A 387 -4.33 -10.86 -10.19
N ALA A 388 -4.87 -10.84 -8.97
CA ALA A 388 -5.18 -12.05 -8.21
C ALA A 388 -6.38 -12.83 -8.76
N GLU A 389 -7.27 -12.18 -9.53
CA GLU A 389 -8.42 -12.81 -10.18
C GLU A 389 -8.00 -13.92 -11.14
N GLY A 390 -6.84 -13.79 -11.80
CA GLY A 390 -6.30 -14.86 -12.64
C GLY A 390 -6.03 -16.15 -11.88
N LEU A 391 -5.54 -16.07 -10.63
CA LEU A 391 -5.37 -17.25 -9.78
C LEU A 391 -6.73 -17.87 -9.43
N SER A 392 -7.70 -17.04 -9.07
CA SER A 392 -9.05 -17.51 -8.71
C SER A 392 -9.73 -18.25 -9.88
N CYS A 393 -9.65 -17.67 -11.08
CA CYS A 393 -10.19 -18.30 -12.30
C CYS A 393 -9.46 -19.61 -12.62
N LEU A 394 -8.13 -19.63 -12.53
CA LEU A 394 -7.32 -20.82 -12.78
C LEU A 394 -7.67 -21.97 -11.82
N LEU A 395 -7.86 -21.67 -10.53
CA LEU A 395 -8.23 -22.68 -9.53
C LEU A 395 -9.67 -23.19 -9.72
N LYS A 396 -10.61 -22.32 -10.09
CA LYS A 396 -12.01 -22.71 -10.32
C LYS A 396 -12.18 -23.65 -11.52
N ASP A 397 -11.57 -23.30 -12.63
CA ASP A 397 -11.72 -24.03 -13.89
C ASP A 397 -11.10 -25.44 -13.79
N ASN A 398 -10.06 -25.59 -12.98
CA ASN A 398 -9.42 -26.88 -12.75
C ASN A 398 -10.08 -27.72 -11.63
N ASP A 399 -11.03 -27.19 -10.84
CA ASP A 399 -11.71 -27.93 -9.77
C ASP A 399 -12.68 -28.99 -10.32
N GLU A 400 -13.35 -28.71 -11.44
CA GLU A 400 -14.36 -29.59 -12.02
C GLU A 400 -13.77 -30.81 -12.72
N SER A 401 -12.55 -30.69 -13.26
CA SER A 401 -11.90 -31.72 -14.10
C SER A 401 -10.82 -32.53 -13.38
N SER A 402 -10.51 -32.29 -12.10
CA SER A 402 -9.20 -32.60 -11.58
C SER A 402 -9.14 -33.27 -10.20
N HIS A 403 -7.92 -33.65 -9.84
CA HIS A 403 -7.56 -34.20 -8.53
C HIS A 403 -7.57 -33.14 -7.40
N LEU A 404 -7.80 -31.83 -7.70
CA LEU A 404 -7.86 -30.77 -6.69
C LEU A 404 -9.04 -31.00 -5.73
N GLY A 405 -10.25 -30.98 -6.23
CA GLY A 405 -11.51 -31.20 -5.50
C GLY A 405 -11.66 -30.34 -4.26
N GLY A 406 -12.52 -29.32 -4.31
CA GLY A 406 -12.82 -28.46 -3.16
C GLY A 406 -13.51 -29.20 -2.01
N ILE A 407 -13.46 -28.62 -0.81
CA ILE A 407 -14.14 -29.17 0.37
C ILE A 407 -15.64 -28.84 0.30
N LYS A 408 -16.48 -29.87 0.37
CA LYS A 408 -17.92 -29.75 0.62
C LYS A 408 -18.21 -30.04 2.10
N VAL A 409 -18.58 -29.01 2.85
CA VAL A 409 -18.88 -29.14 4.28
C VAL A 409 -20.20 -29.88 4.55
N ALA A 410 -21.10 -29.89 3.57
CA ALA A 410 -22.35 -30.64 3.54
C ALA A 410 -22.66 -31.09 2.10
N PRO A 411 -23.50 -32.14 1.88
CA PRO A 411 -23.83 -32.63 0.54
C PRO A 411 -24.40 -31.58 -0.41
N SER A 412 -25.16 -30.61 0.11
CA SER A 412 -25.78 -29.51 -0.64
C SER A 412 -24.90 -28.24 -0.70
N ALA A 413 -23.78 -28.21 0.03
CA ALA A 413 -22.90 -27.05 0.04
C ALA A 413 -22.07 -26.98 -1.24
N PRO A 414 -21.77 -25.77 -1.75
CA PRO A 414 -20.81 -25.60 -2.83
C PRO A 414 -19.41 -26.05 -2.38
N PRO A 415 -18.58 -26.55 -3.29
CA PRO A 415 -17.21 -26.87 -2.96
C PRO A 415 -16.42 -25.59 -2.73
N VAL A 416 -15.57 -25.58 -1.72
CA VAL A 416 -14.63 -24.49 -1.41
C VAL A 416 -13.22 -25.00 -1.72
N ASN A 417 -12.58 -24.49 -2.77
CA ASN A 417 -11.20 -24.83 -3.13
C ASN A 417 -10.20 -23.74 -2.76
N HIS A 418 -10.62 -22.47 -2.62
CA HIS A 418 -9.76 -21.40 -2.14
C HIS A 418 -10.56 -20.28 -1.45
N LEU A 419 -9.87 -19.53 -0.61
CA LEU A 419 -10.35 -18.29 0.01
C LEU A 419 -9.20 -17.29 -0.03
N LEU A 420 -9.48 -16.06 -0.50
CA LEU A 420 -8.50 -15.00 -0.68
C LEU A 420 -8.81 -13.81 0.23
N PHE A 421 -7.76 -13.25 0.84
CA PHE A 421 -7.80 -12.00 1.55
C PHE A 421 -6.61 -11.12 1.15
N ALA A 422 -6.74 -10.38 0.06
CA ALA A 422 -5.67 -9.71 -0.66
C ALA A 422 -4.56 -10.70 -1.05
N ASP A 423 -3.37 -10.59 -0.45
CA ASP A 423 -2.21 -11.45 -0.67
C ASP A 423 -2.18 -12.72 0.20
N ASP A 424 -2.98 -12.78 1.27
CA ASP A 424 -3.17 -14.00 2.06
C ASP A 424 -4.15 -14.95 1.35
N SER A 425 -3.75 -16.21 1.16
CA SER A 425 -4.53 -17.23 0.47
C SER A 425 -4.64 -18.50 1.31
N LEU A 426 -5.82 -19.10 1.32
CA LEU A 426 -6.07 -20.41 1.91
C LEU A 426 -6.65 -21.33 0.85
N LEU A 427 -5.89 -22.37 0.46
CA LEU A 427 -6.23 -23.28 -0.63
C LEU A 427 -6.56 -24.65 -0.06
N PHE A 428 -7.64 -25.25 -0.55
CA PHE A 428 -8.09 -26.58 -0.14
C PHE A 428 -7.99 -27.55 -1.32
N PHE A 429 -7.44 -28.73 -1.09
CA PHE A 429 -7.27 -29.75 -2.11
C PHE A 429 -7.25 -31.15 -1.51
N LYS A 430 -7.41 -32.17 -2.37
CA LYS A 430 -7.34 -33.59 -1.94
C LYS A 430 -5.94 -33.89 -1.39
N GLY A 431 -5.89 -34.58 -0.27
CA GLY A 431 -4.65 -34.99 0.42
C GLY A 431 -4.01 -36.17 -0.29
N SER A 432 -3.68 -36.05 -1.56
CA SER A 432 -2.99 -37.03 -2.37
C SER A 432 -1.76 -36.40 -3.03
N ARG A 433 -0.89 -37.22 -3.59
CA ARG A 433 0.27 -36.78 -4.35
C ARG A 433 -0.15 -36.01 -5.60
N GLU A 434 -1.09 -36.57 -6.34
CA GLU A 434 -1.61 -36.01 -7.59
C GLU A 434 -2.22 -34.64 -7.38
N GLY A 435 -3.07 -34.48 -6.35
CA GLY A 435 -3.67 -33.17 -6.00
C GLY A 435 -2.62 -32.14 -5.58
N ALA A 436 -1.57 -32.56 -4.88
CA ALA A 436 -0.49 -31.66 -4.49
C ALA A 436 0.40 -31.22 -5.68
N GLU A 437 0.74 -32.17 -6.58
CA GLU A 437 1.51 -31.88 -7.80
C GLU A 437 0.73 -30.95 -8.74
N GLU A 438 -0.56 -31.20 -8.92
CA GLU A 438 -1.42 -30.36 -9.75
C GLU A 438 -1.52 -28.92 -9.19
N LEU A 439 -1.82 -28.78 -7.89
CA LEU A 439 -1.87 -27.45 -7.26
C LEU A 439 -0.53 -26.73 -7.36
N SER A 440 0.59 -27.45 -7.12
CA SER A 440 1.92 -26.87 -7.24
C SER A 440 2.22 -26.35 -8.65
N ASN A 441 1.82 -27.10 -9.68
CA ASN A 441 1.99 -26.71 -11.08
C ASN A 441 1.14 -25.47 -11.43
N LEU A 442 -0.12 -25.41 -10.99
CA LEU A 442 -0.98 -24.23 -11.21
C LEU A 442 -0.42 -22.97 -10.53
N LEU A 443 0.09 -23.12 -9.29
CA LEU A 443 0.72 -22.04 -8.58
C LEU A 443 2.00 -21.57 -9.28
N GLU A 444 2.80 -22.48 -9.81
CA GLU A 444 4.01 -22.13 -10.54
C GLU A 444 3.70 -21.38 -11.83
N VAL A 445 2.74 -21.84 -12.61
CA VAL A 445 2.27 -21.15 -13.83
C VAL A 445 1.75 -19.76 -13.50
N TYR A 446 0.95 -19.62 -12.44
CA TYR A 446 0.48 -18.30 -12.00
C TYR A 446 1.64 -17.39 -11.56
N CYS A 447 2.60 -17.92 -10.80
CA CYS A 447 3.77 -17.16 -10.36
C CYS A 447 4.63 -16.69 -11.53
N GLN A 448 4.86 -17.51 -12.54
CA GLN A 448 5.62 -17.17 -13.75
C GLN A 448 4.91 -16.11 -14.60
N ALA A 449 3.58 -16.16 -14.69
CA ALA A 449 2.78 -15.19 -15.44
C ALA A 449 2.65 -13.85 -14.73
N SER A 450 2.40 -13.87 -13.41
CA SER A 450 2.05 -12.67 -12.63
C SER A 450 3.25 -11.99 -11.96
N GLY A 451 4.44 -12.66 -11.93
CA GLY A 451 5.63 -12.22 -11.18
C GLY A 451 5.55 -12.51 -9.68
N GLN A 452 4.47 -13.14 -9.21
CA GLN A 452 4.34 -13.49 -7.80
C GLN A 452 5.37 -14.55 -7.40
N ARG A 453 5.70 -14.59 -6.11
CA ARG A 453 6.59 -15.63 -5.54
C ARG A 453 6.04 -16.10 -4.20
N ILE A 454 6.02 -17.42 -4.03
CA ILE A 454 5.56 -18.04 -2.78
C ILE A 454 6.62 -17.86 -1.70
N ASN A 455 6.20 -17.41 -0.53
CA ASN A 455 7.02 -17.38 0.68
C ASN A 455 6.91 -18.71 1.42
N ARG A 456 7.81 -19.63 1.14
CA ARG A 456 7.79 -20.96 1.71
C ARG A 456 8.01 -21.00 3.22
N GLU A 457 8.76 -20.02 3.76
CA GLU A 457 9.01 -19.92 5.21
C GLU A 457 7.78 -19.54 6.01
N LYS A 458 6.85 -18.76 5.40
CA LYS A 458 5.62 -18.31 6.04
C LYS A 458 4.39 -19.11 5.63
N SER A 459 4.51 -19.90 4.57
CA SER A 459 3.45 -20.80 4.14
C SER A 459 3.39 -22.03 5.05
N SER A 460 2.19 -22.54 5.29
CA SER A 460 1.98 -23.71 6.15
C SER A 460 0.86 -24.57 5.61
N ILE A 461 0.92 -25.87 5.91
CA ILE A 461 -0.08 -26.83 5.45
C ILE A 461 -0.71 -27.59 6.62
N PHE A 462 -2.02 -27.70 6.61
CA PHE A 462 -2.82 -28.46 7.55
C PHE A 462 -3.40 -29.70 6.87
N PHE A 463 -3.46 -30.81 7.59
CA PHE A 463 -3.95 -32.08 7.06
C PHE A 463 -5.16 -32.56 7.84
N THR A 464 -6.07 -33.24 7.16
CA THR A 464 -7.12 -34.05 7.80
C THR A 464 -6.50 -34.98 8.82
N LYS A 465 -7.15 -35.21 9.96
CA LYS A 465 -6.62 -36.00 11.08
C LYS A 465 -6.21 -37.43 10.68
N GLY A 466 -6.95 -38.05 9.75
CA GLY A 466 -6.70 -39.40 9.26
C GLY A 466 -5.63 -39.53 8.18
N CYS A 467 -5.05 -38.43 7.70
CA CYS A 467 -4.06 -38.46 6.61
C CYS A 467 -2.80 -39.25 7.01
N PRO A 468 -2.36 -40.26 6.23
CA PRO A 468 -1.18 -41.05 6.50
C PRO A 468 0.10 -40.18 6.55
N GLN A 469 1.06 -40.56 7.41
CA GLN A 469 2.32 -39.80 7.54
C GLN A 469 3.10 -39.74 6.22
N ALA A 470 3.19 -40.85 5.48
CA ALA A 470 3.85 -40.90 4.18
C ALA A 470 3.25 -39.88 3.17
N THR A 471 1.94 -39.74 3.16
CA THR A 471 1.26 -38.73 2.32
C THR A 471 1.59 -37.29 2.78
N ARG A 472 1.61 -37.05 4.10
CA ARG A 472 1.98 -35.73 4.63
C ARG A 472 3.39 -35.33 4.25
N ASP A 473 4.34 -36.28 4.32
CA ASP A 473 5.76 -36.03 3.99
C ASP A 473 5.91 -35.79 2.48
N THR A 474 5.21 -36.56 1.64
CA THR A 474 5.18 -36.35 0.18
C THR A 474 4.64 -34.97 -0.18
N VAL A 475 3.46 -34.59 0.34
CA VAL A 475 2.83 -33.30 0.06
C VAL A 475 3.70 -32.12 0.56
N LYS A 476 4.27 -32.22 1.76
CA LYS A 476 5.22 -31.21 2.26
C LYS A 476 6.45 -31.07 1.36
N GLY A 477 6.97 -32.20 0.87
CA GLY A 477 8.12 -32.24 -0.04
C GLY A 477 7.83 -31.50 -1.35
N ILE A 478 6.64 -31.70 -1.95
CA ILE A 478 6.22 -31.03 -3.19
C ILE A 478 6.22 -29.51 -3.02
N PHE A 479 5.65 -29.00 -1.94
CA PHE A 479 5.61 -27.54 -1.67
C PHE A 479 6.90 -27.00 -1.04
N MET A 480 7.90 -27.86 -0.75
CA MET A 480 9.17 -27.50 -0.09
C MET A 480 8.94 -26.69 1.21
N LEU A 481 7.92 -27.07 2.00
CA LEU A 481 7.61 -26.41 3.26
C LEU A 481 8.46 -26.99 4.38
N THR A 482 9.10 -26.09 5.15
CA THR A 482 9.83 -26.48 6.35
C THR A 482 8.87 -26.99 7.42
N MET A 483 9.31 -27.96 8.22
CA MET A 483 8.55 -28.46 9.35
C MET A 483 8.31 -27.31 10.34
N SER A 484 7.07 -26.81 10.45
CA SER A 484 6.70 -26.04 11.63
C SER A 484 6.68 -26.99 12.83
N PRO A 485 7.27 -26.57 13.96
CA PRO A 485 7.28 -27.37 15.16
C PRO A 485 5.87 -27.66 15.71
#